data_072ab6a80b10faf1fc8a52a4edf087ac
#
_entry.id   072ab6a80b10faf1fc8a52a4edf087ac
#
_cell.length_a   1.000
_cell.length_b   1.000
_cell.length_c   1.000
_cell.angle_alpha   90.00
_cell.angle_beta   90.00
_cell.angle_gamma   90.00
#
_symmetry.space_group_name_H-M   'P 1'
#
loop_
_entity.id
_entity.type
_entity.pdbx_description
1 polymer ?
#
loop_
_entity_poly.entity_id
_entity_poly.type
_entity_poly.pdbx_seq_one_letter_code
_entity_poly.pdbx_strand_id
1 'polypeptide(L)'
;MAAKPSKKPAKAAKAKPKGKAAPKAKKGPPDVVKADPTLFDPLTPGEVADALRTLTEDRRLASMAKVGRYRVICTEPLVVKPPHWMAGHRLARVVVYDYAADKAIDACIDLDAGVVAHLEMDKSQPMLSREEEALAVSIALIDERVRGQLAMGDMPQATMHYWSRNQTDLAYGRRSAAVTFGRSDGHASLIAVVDLVDQTVTQVVPAEQW
;
A
#
# COMPACT_ATOMS: atom_id res chain seq x y z
N MET A 1 24.18 -48.57 44.77
CA MET A 1 23.42 -48.95 45.98
C MET A 1 22.13 -48.13 45.95
N ALA A 2 21.07 -48.72 45.63
CA ALA A 2 19.96 -49.18 46.50
C ALA A 2 19.19 -47.95 47.07
N ALA A 3 17.90 -47.74 47.02
CA ALA A 3 16.74 -48.58 46.70
C ALA A 3 15.46 -47.62 46.63
N LYS A 4 14.45 -48.04 45.88
CA LYS A 4 13.02 -47.63 45.99
C LYS A 4 12.46 -47.98 47.42
N PRO A 5 11.25 -47.55 47.83
CA PRO A 5 10.00 -47.68 47.10
C PRO A 5 8.90 -46.59 47.33
N SER A 6 7.99 -46.41 46.40
CA SER A 6 6.56 -46.71 46.41
C SER A 6 5.66 -46.20 47.57
N LYS A 7 4.62 -45.41 47.23
CA LYS A 7 3.24 -45.60 47.70
C LYS A 7 2.26 -44.68 46.90
N LYS A 8 1.34 -45.34 46.15
CA LYS A 8 0.01 -44.79 45.84
C LYS A 8 -0.91 -44.83 47.07
N PRO A 9 -1.85 -43.95 47.21
CA PRO A 9 -3.23 -44.42 47.36
C PRO A 9 -4.27 -43.58 46.55
N ALA A 10 -5.16 -44.29 46.00
CA ALA A 10 -6.61 -44.33 46.18
C ALA A 10 -7.47 -43.22 45.57
N LYS A 11 -8.31 -43.70 44.64
CA LYS A 11 -9.50 -43.10 44.03
C LYS A 11 -10.49 -42.56 45.08
N ALA A 12 -11.00 -41.35 44.82
CA ALA A 12 -12.30 -40.91 45.29
C ALA A 12 -13.13 -40.42 44.11
N ALA A 13 -14.17 -41.17 43.81
CA ALA A 13 -15.23 -40.81 42.87
C ALA A 13 -16.07 -39.65 43.47
N LYS A 14 -16.23 -38.55 42.73
CA LYS A 14 -17.25 -37.53 43.05
C LYS A 14 -18.18 -37.35 41.87
N ALA A 15 -19.46 -37.45 42.20
CA ALA A 15 -20.62 -37.37 41.37
C ALA A 15 -20.71 -36.10 40.54
N LYS A 16 -21.17 -36.24 39.26
CA LYS A 16 -21.55 -35.13 38.38
C LYS A 16 -22.87 -34.52 38.82
N PRO A 17 -23.00 -33.21 39.01
CA PRO A 17 -24.30 -32.57 39.05
C PRO A 17 -24.84 -32.44 37.61
N LYS A 18 -26.07 -32.87 37.41
CA LYS A 18 -26.86 -32.65 36.19
C LYS A 18 -27.14 -31.14 36.08
N GLY A 19 -26.39 -30.44 35.23
CA GLY A 19 -26.67 -29.07 34.85
C GLY A 19 -27.88 -29.03 33.91
N LYS A 20 -28.90 -28.27 34.31
CA LYS A 20 -30.07 -27.90 33.51
C LYS A 20 -29.61 -27.22 32.21
N ALA A 21 -30.04 -27.73 31.06
CA ALA A 21 -29.83 -27.10 29.77
C ALA A 21 -30.47 -25.69 29.74
N ALA A 22 -29.67 -24.68 29.50
CA ALA A 22 -30.16 -23.32 29.24
C ALA A 22 -30.94 -23.30 27.92
N PRO A 23 -32.02 -22.50 27.81
CA PRO A 23 -32.78 -22.39 26.59
C PRO A 23 -31.91 -21.81 25.46
N LYS A 24 -31.83 -22.52 24.34
CA LYS A 24 -31.19 -22.04 23.10
C LYS A 24 -31.96 -20.82 22.60
N ALA A 25 -31.38 -19.65 22.78
CA ALA A 25 -31.85 -18.45 22.11
C ALA A 25 -31.81 -18.70 20.60
N LYS A 26 -32.94 -18.65 19.93
CA LYS A 26 -33.04 -18.62 18.47
C LYS A 26 -32.38 -17.32 18.01
N LYS A 27 -31.14 -17.39 17.50
CA LYS A 27 -30.54 -16.29 16.73
C LYS A 27 -31.41 -16.13 15.48
N GLY A 28 -32.16 -15.04 15.42
CA GLY A 28 -32.73 -14.56 14.18
C GLY A 28 -31.62 -14.27 13.16
N PRO A 29 -31.95 -14.23 11.86
CA PRO A 29 -30.96 -13.79 10.86
C PRO A 29 -30.38 -12.45 11.31
N PRO A 30 -29.06 -12.23 11.11
CA PRO A 30 -28.45 -10.95 11.46
C PRO A 30 -29.20 -9.85 10.71
N ASP A 31 -29.58 -8.80 11.43
CA ASP A 31 -30.18 -7.61 10.82
C ASP A 31 -29.25 -7.16 9.68
N VAL A 32 -29.79 -7.13 8.48
CA VAL A 32 -29.09 -6.60 7.31
C VAL A 32 -29.01 -5.09 7.54
N VAL A 33 -27.88 -4.64 8.08
CA VAL A 33 -27.58 -3.20 8.17
C VAL A 33 -27.60 -2.69 6.74
N LYS A 34 -28.63 -1.88 6.40
CA LYS A 34 -28.65 -1.19 5.12
C LYS A 34 -27.46 -0.24 5.09
N ALA A 35 -26.52 -0.49 4.18
CA ALA A 35 -25.39 0.41 3.99
C ALA A 35 -25.94 1.80 3.62
N ASP A 36 -25.43 2.85 4.27
CA ASP A 36 -25.71 4.22 3.88
C ASP A 36 -25.14 4.43 2.47
N PRO A 37 -25.94 4.83 1.46
CA PRO A 37 -25.46 5.04 0.11
C PRO A 37 -24.36 6.09 0.02
N THR A 38 -24.31 7.06 0.93
CA THR A 38 -23.27 8.11 0.96
C THR A 38 -21.87 7.55 1.24
N LEU A 39 -21.75 6.35 1.83
CA LEU A 39 -20.45 5.69 2.04
C LEU A 39 -19.73 5.35 0.73
N PHE A 40 -20.45 5.25 -0.39
CA PHE A 40 -19.90 4.94 -1.71
C PHE A 40 -19.57 6.21 -2.52
N ASP A 41 -19.98 7.37 -2.05
CA ASP A 41 -19.71 8.62 -2.76
C ASP A 41 -18.21 8.93 -2.78
N PRO A 42 -17.70 9.55 -3.85
CA PRO A 42 -16.33 10.05 -3.89
C PRO A 42 -16.04 10.94 -2.68
N LEU A 43 -14.78 10.94 -2.23
CA LEU A 43 -14.36 11.85 -1.17
C LEU A 43 -14.43 13.29 -1.65
N THR A 44 -14.97 14.15 -0.82
CA THR A 44 -14.92 15.60 -1.06
C THR A 44 -13.50 16.13 -0.86
N PRO A 45 -13.12 17.28 -1.45
CA PRO A 45 -11.83 17.89 -1.20
C PRO A 45 -11.54 18.15 0.29
N GLY A 46 -12.57 18.45 1.08
CA GLY A 46 -12.46 18.61 2.54
C GLY A 46 -12.08 17.30 3.23
N GLU A 47 -12.79 16.19 2.91
CA GLU A 47 -12.48 14.86 3.45
C GLU A 47 -11.08 14.39 3.08
N VAL A 48 -10.62 14.69 1.85
CA VAL A 48 -9.25 14.38 1.43
C VAL A 48 -8.24 15.16 2.27
N ALA A 49 -8.46 16.47 2.48
CA ALA A 49 -7.58 17.30 3.31
C ALA A 49 -7.55 16.82 4.76
N ASP A 50 -8.70 16.45 5.33
CA ASP A 50 -8.81 15.93 6.69
C ASP A 50 -8.10 14.57 6.83
N ALA A 51 -8.25 13.67 5.86
CA ALA A 51 -7.56 12.39 5.83
C ALA A 51 -6.03 12.57 5.82
N LEU A 52 -5.52 13.45 4.97
CA LEU A 52 -4.09 13.73 4.86
C LEU A 52 -3.52 14.38 6.12
N ARG A 53 -4.27 15.33 6.72
CA ARG A 53 -3.89 15.93 8.00
C ARG A 53 -3.83 14.87 9.10
N THR A 54 -4.87 14.07 9.27
CA THR A 54 -4.94 13.00 10.26
C THR A 54 -3.78 12.01 10.11
N LEU A 55 -3.44 11.65 8.85
CA LEU A 55 -2.32 10.78 8.56
C LEU A 55 -0.97 11.39 8.99
N THR A 56 -0.72 12.65 8.63
CA THR A 56 0.57 13.31 8.91
C THR A 56 0.77 13.65 10.38
N GLU A 57 -0.32 13.80 11.14
CA GLU A 57 -0.31 14.03 12.59
C GLU A 57 -0.17 12.73 13.40
N ASP A 58 -0.31 11.56 12.77
CA ASP A 58 -0.15 10.28 13.46
C ASP A 58 1.28 10.07 13.93
N ARG A 59 1.44 9.74 15.24
CA ARG A 59 2.76 9.57 15.86
C ARG A 59 3.61 8.48 15.22
N ARG A 60 2.98 7.46 14.63
CA ARG A 60 3.67 6.36 13.94
C ARG A 60 4.37 6.84 12.67
N LEU A 61 3.91 7.95 12.09
CA LEU A 61 4.43 8.56 10.86
C LEU A 61 5.20 9.86 11.09
N ALA A 62 5.47 10.22 12.34
CA ALA A 62 6.16 11.46 12.69
C ALA A 62 7.53 11.61 12.02
N SER A 63 8.28 10.52 11.84
CA SER A 63 9.57 10.54 11.15
C SER A 63 9.42 10.87 9.66
N MET A 64 8.44 10.24 8.98
CA MET A 64 8.11 10.52 7.58
C MET A 64 7.70 11.98 7.39
N ALA A 65 6.75 12.45 8.21
CA ALA A 65 6.27 13.82 8.15
C ALA A 65 7.39 14.84 8.37
N LYS A 66 8.31 14.58 9.33
CA LYS A 66 9.46 15.43 9.63
C LYS A 66 10.48 15.49 8.49
N VAL A 67 10.78 14.35 7.86
CA VAL A 67 11.72 14.28 6.73
C VAL A 67 11.13 14.92 5.49
N GLY A 68 9.80 14.78 5.27
CA GLY A 68 9.09 15.39 4.16
C GLY A 68 9.40 14.79 2.77
N ARG A 69 10.10 13.65 2.72
CA ARG A 69 10.39 12.92 1.47
C ARG A 69 9.39 11.82 1.24
N TYR A 70 8.14 12.20 1.09
CA TYR A 70 7.05 11.25 0.79
C TYR A 70 6.14 11.82 -0.28
N ARG A 71 5.34 10.94 -0.89
CA ARG A 71 4.30 11.31 -1.86
C ARG A 71 3.02 10.56 -1.60
N VAL A 72 1.92 11.27 -1.65
CA VAL A 72 0.58 10.65 -1.67
C VAL A 72 0.37 10.06 -3.07
N ILE A 73 0.10 8.76 -3.12
CA ILE A 73 -0.13 8.03 -4.37
C ILE A 73 -1.60 8.09 -4.74
N CYS A 74 -2.47 7.76 -3.78
CA CYS A 74 -3.91 7.90 -3.96
C CYS A 74 -4.60 8.16 -2.63
N THR A 75 -5.79 8.76 -2.72
CA THR A 75 -6.74 8.88 -1.63
C THR A 75 -8.12 8.54 -2.18
N GLU A 76 -8.76 7.52 -1.63
CA GLU A 76 -10.01 6.97 -2.15
C GLU A 76 -10.99 6.61 -1.02
N PRO A 77 -12.31 6.60 -1.26
CA PRO A 77 -13.25 6.12 -0.27
C PRO A 77 -13.06 4.62 -0.04
N LEU A 78 -13.13 4.18 1.22
CA LEU A 78 -13.06 2.78 1.58
C LEU A 78 -14.37 2.34 2.21
N VAL A 79 -15.01 1.31 1.65
CA VAL A 79 -16.24 0.75 2.20
C VAL A 79 -15.97 -0.64 2.77
N VAL A 80 -16.16 -0.77 4.07
CA VAL A 80 -15.97 -2.02 4.80
C VAL A 80 -17.33 -2.67 5.06
N LYS A 81 -17.44 -3.96 4.74
CA LYS A 81 -18.69 -4.73 4.88
C LYS A 81 -18.80 -5.40 6.26
N PRO A 82 -20.05 -5.56 6.79
CA PRO A 82 -20.28 -6.40 7.96
C PRO A 82 -19.72 -7.84 7.76
N PRO A 83 -19.22 -8.49 8.81
CA PRO A 83 -19.31 -8.14 10.23
C PRO A 83 -18.15 -7.31 10.79
N HIS A 84 -17.38 -6.65 9.95
CA HIS A 84 -16.24 -5.85 10.38
C HIS A 84 -16.71 -4.67 11.26
N TRP A 85 -15.95 -4.34 12.32
CA TRP A 85 -16.32 -3.31 13.29
C TRP A 85 -16.39 -1.88 12.72
N MET A 86 -15.66 -1.62 11.61
CA MET A 86 -15.71 -0.33 10.89
C MET A 86 -16.84 -0.27 9.84
N ALA A 87 -17.68 -1.31 9.74
CA ALA A 87 -18.78 -1.29 8.79
C ALA A 87 -19.77 -0.16 9.11
N GLY A 88 -20.05 0.68 8.13
CA GLY A 88 -20.93 1.84 8.28
C GLY A 88 -20.21 3.15 8.63
N HIS A 89 -18.90 3.14 8.89
CA HIS A 89 -18.10 4.36 9.06
C HIS A 89 -17.74 4.97 7.70
N ARG A 90 -17.63 6.29 7.64
CA ARG A 90 -17.06 7.01 6.50
C ARG A 90 -15.54 6.93 6.57
N LEU A 91 -14.95 6.12 5.68
CA LEU A 91 -13.53 5.81 5.69
C LEU A 91 -12.84 6.32 4.43
N ALA A 92 -11.59 6.78 4.59
CA ALA A 92 -10.68 7.06 3.50
C ALA A 92 -9.49 6.09 3.54
N ARG A 93 -9.14 5.50 2.40
CA ARG A 93 -7.87 4.82 2.22
C ARG A 93 -6.87 5.81 1.64
N VAL A 94 -5.71 5.93 2.28
CA VAL A 94 -4.62 6.79 1.82
C VAL A 94 -3.39 5.95 1.61
N VAL A 95 -2.88 5.93 0.38
CA VAL A 95 -1.62 5.25 0.04
C VAL A 95 -0.55 6.30 -0.15
N VAL A 96 0.55 6.14 0.57
CA VAL A 96 1.71 7.03 0.54
C VAL A 96 2.97 6.23 0.28
N TYR A 97 3.92 6.80 -0.46
CA TYR A 97 5.26 6.24 -0.56
C TYR A 97 6.26 7.13 0.18
N ASP A 98 6.96 6.54 1.14
CA ASP A 98 8.06 7.17 1.89
C ASP A 98 9.39 6.82 1.22
N TYR A 99 9.96 7.79 0.49
CA TYR A 99 11.24 7.61 -0.21
C TYR A 99 12.44 7.53 0.73
N ALA A 100 12.31 8.02 1.96
CA ALA A 100 13.41 7.94 2.93
C ALA A 100 13.52 6.55 3.54
N ALA A 101 12.39 5.89 3.76
CA ALA A 101 12.33 4.53 4.28
C ALA A 101 12.25 3.46 3.18
N ASP A 102 12.04 3.85 1.91
CA ASP A 102 11.79 2.98 0.75
C ASP A 102 10.64 2.00 1.02
N LYS A 103 9.48 2.55 1.42
CA LYS A 103 8.30 1.79 1.83
C LYS A 103 7.00 2.44 1.37
N ALA A 104 6.03 1.59 1.05
CA ALA A 104 4.65 1.99 0.95
C ALA A 104 3.99 2.02 2.32
N ILE A 105 3.07 2.94 2.48
CA ILE A 105 2.21 3.11 3.66
C ILE A 105 0.78 3.05 3.16
N ASP A 106 0.02 2.07 3.62
CA ASP A 106 -1.41 1.93 3.35
C ASP A 106 -2.18 2.21 4.65
N ALA A 107 -2.94 3.28 4.67
CA ALA A 107 -3.63 3.75 5.85
C ALA A 107 -5.14 3.82 5.62
N CYS A 108 -5.91 3.33 6.58
CA CYS A 108 -7.34 3.55 6.67
C CYS A 108 -7.62 4.65 7.71
N ILE A 109 -8.23 5.73 7.28
CA ILE A 109 -8.60 6.87 8.11
C ILE A 109 -10.11 6.80 8.37
N ASP A 110 -10.50 6.79 9.62
CA ASP A 110 -11.89 7.00 10.04
C ASP A 110 -12.15 8.50 10.08
N LEU A 111 -12.90 9.00 9.09
CA LEU A 111 -13.19 10.43 8.93
C LEU A 111 -14.16 10.93 10.01
N ASP A 112 -15.06 10.06 10.50
CA ASP A 112 -16.02 10.42 11.53
C ASP A 112 -15.32 10.57 12.89
N ALA A 113 -14.35 9.69 13.18
CA ALA A 113 -13.58 9.73 14.43
C ALA A 113 -12.32 10.62 14.35
N GLY A 114 -11.85 10.97 13.14
CA GLY A 114 -10.62 11.75 12.94
C GLY A 114 -9.35 11.01 13.35
N VAL A 115 -9.28 9.69 13.10
CA VAL A 115 -8.14 8.86 13.54
C VAL A 115 -7.66 7.91 12.43
N VAL A 116 -6.39 7.52 12.51
CA VAL A 116 -5.84 6.44 11.68
C VAL A 116 -6.25 5.11 12.29
N ALA A 117 -7.30 4.50 11.73
CA ALA A 117 -7.90 3.26 12.23
C ALA A 117 -7.05 2.01 11.91
N HIS A 118 -6.37 2.01 10.76
CA HIS A 118 -5.44 0.96 10.35
C HIS A 118 -4.24 1.56 9.64
N LEU A 119 -3.07 0.96 9.83
CA LEU A 119 -1.82 1.38 9.20
C LEU A 119 -0.96 0.16 8.91
N GLU A 120 -0.62 -0.02 7.65
CA GLU A 120 0.33 -1.02 7.19
C GLU A 120 1.52 -0.35 6.50
N MET A 121 2.72 -0.86 6.74
CA MET A 121 3.94 -0.37 6.09
C MET A 121 4.74 -1.57 5.60
N ASP A 122 4.94 -1.63 4.29
CA ASP A 122 5.65 -2.72 3.67
C ASP A 122 6.53 -2.24 2.49
N LYS A 123 7.13 -3.18 1.78
CA LYS A 123 7.92 -2.92 0.57
C LYS A 123 7.10 -3.07 -0.72
N SER A 124 5.78 -3.04 -0.64
CA SER A 124 4.96 -3.05 -1.83
C SER A 124 5.25 -1.83 -2.70
N GLN A 125 5.01 -1.98 -3.99
CA GLN A 125 5.21 -0.92 -4.96
C GLN A 125 3.85 -0.52 -5.52
N PRO A 126 3.19 0.50 -4.94
CA PRO A 126 1.93 1.00 -5.46
C PRO A 126 2.13 1.62 -6.85
N MET A 127 1.06 1.75 -7.64
CA MET A 127 1.11 2.43 -8.94
C MET A 127 1.76 3.81 -8.82
N LEU A 128 2.35 4.30 -9.91
CA LEU A 128 2.89 5.67 -9.93
C LEU A 128 1.76 6.68 -9.78
N SER A 129 2.03 7.75 -9.04
CA SER A 129 1.22 8.95 -9.12
C SER A 129 1.52 9.71 -10.40
N ARG A 130 0.61 10.58 -10.84
CA ARG A 130 0.84 11.43 -12.03
C ARG A 130 2.09 12.30 -11.90
N GLU A 131 2.37 12.77 -10.70
CA GLU A 131 3.56 13.57 -10.43
C GLU A 131 4.84 12.72 -10.50
N GLU A 132 4.79 11.45 -10.11
CA GLU A 132 5.92 10.53 -10.27
C GLU A 132 6.16 10.19 -11.75
N GLU A 133 5.10 9.99 -12.52
CA GLU A 133 5.20 9.80 -13.97
C GLU A 133 5.87 11.01 -14.63
N ALA A 134 5.42 12.23 -14.31
CA ALA A 134 6.00 13.47 -14.84
C ALA A 134 7.45 13.66 -14.39
N LEU A 135 7.77 13.34 -13.13
CA LEU A 135 9.12 13.39 -12.59
C LEU A 135 10.05 12.41 -13.32
N ALA A 136 9.62 11.15 -13.49
CA ALA A 136 10.39 10.13 -14.20
C ALA A 136 10.71 10.58 -15.63
N VAL A 137 9.71 11.10 -16.35
CA VAL A 137 9.90 11.65 -17.70
C VAL A 137 10.92 12.79 -17.69
N SER A 138 10.81 13.73 -16.74
CA SER A 138 11.74 14.85 -16.66
C SER A 138 13.18 14.41 -16.39
N ILE A 139 13.38 13.43 -15.50
CA ILE A 139 14.70 12.86 -15.20
C ILE A 139 15.27 12.15 -16.44
N ALA A 140 14.46 11.36 -17.14
CA ALA A 140 14.90 10.65 -18.33
C ALA A 140 15.31 11.62 -19.45
N LEU A 141 14.55 12.71 -19.67
CA LEU A 141 14.82 13.68 -20.73
C LEU A 141 16.10 14.50 -20.52
N ILE A 142 16.58 14.66 -19.29
CA ILE A 142 17.85 15.39 -19.02
C ILE A 142 19.08 14.48 -19.07
N ASP A 143 18.91 13.16 -19.03
CA ASP A 143 20.03 12.20 -19.11
C ASP A 143 20.64 12.20 -20.51
N GLU A 144 21.98 12.36 -20.58
CA GLU A 144 22.70 12.48 -21.83
C GLU A 144 22.62 11.19 -22.69
N ARG A 145 22.56 10.01 -22.04
CA ARG A 145 22.45 8.72 -22.71
C ARG A 145 21.11 8.57 -23.41
N VAL A 146 20.03 9.09 -22.80
CA VAL A 146 18.70 9.14 -23.39
C VAL A 146 18.68 10.15 -24.52
N ARG A 147 19.11 11.38 -24.27
CA ARG A 147 19.10 12.46 -25.26
C ARG A 147 19.87 12.12 -26.54
N GLY A 148 21.00 11.42 -26.40
CA GLY A 148 21.81 11.01 -27.53
C GLY A 148 21.19 9.94 -28.42
N GLN A 149 20.09 9.30 -27.98
CA GLN A 149 19.42 8.20 -28.70
C GLN A 149 17.99 8.55 -29.13
N LEU A 150 17.42 9.67 -28.66
CA LEU A 150 16.07 10.07 -29.04
C LEU A 150 15.99 10.46 -30.52
N ALA A 151 14.97 9.92 -31.19
CA ALA A 151 14.61 10.34 -32.55
C ALA A 151 13.58 11.48 -32.52
N MET A 152 13.53 12.22 -33.61
CA MET A 152 12.52 13.28 -33.77
C MET A 152 11.12 12.65 -33.75
N GLY A 153 10.26 13.16 -32.86
CA GLY A 153 8.87 12.70 -32.71
C GLY A 153 8.67 11.58 -31.69
N ASP A 154 9.75 11.13 -31.00
CA ASP A 154 9.60 10.21 -29.88
C ASP A 154 8.88 10.89 -28.71
N MET A 155 7.81 10.27 -28.22
CA MET A 155 7.00 10.75 -27.10
C MET A 155 7.26 9.88 -25.86
N PRO A 156 7.56 10.49 -24.69
CA PRO A 156 7.79 9.76 -23.47
C PRO A 156 6.49 9.32 -22.81
N GLN A 157 6.48 8.11 -22.24
CA GLN A 157 5.43 7.60 -21.37
C GLN A 157 6.07 6.86 -20.21
N ALA A 158 5.76 7.25 -18.98
CA ALA A 158 6.23 6.56 -17.78
C ALA A 158 5.22 5.50 -17.34
N THR A 159 5.73 4.36 -16.92
CA THR A 159 4.97 3.28 -16.30
C THR A 159 5.73 2.73 -15.10
N MET A 160 5.02 2.07 -14.19
CA MET A 160 5.66 1.43 -13.06
C MET A 160 6.62 0.34 -13.53
N HIS A 161 7.84 0.35 -13.02
CA HIS A 161 8.84 -0.68 -13.28
C HIS A 161 8.88 -1.66 -12.09
N TYR A 162 8.35 -2.88 -12.30
CA TYR A 162 8.32 -3.93 -11.26
C TYR A 162 9.49 -4.90 -11.33
N TRP A 163 10.16 -4.97 -12.49
CA TRP A 163 11.06 -6.06 -12.82
C TRP A 163 12.48 -5.56 -12.92
N SER A 164 13.30 -6.13 -12.09
CA SER A 164 14.70 -6.21 -12.35
C SER A 164 15.02 -7.68 -12.68
N ARG A 165 15.63 -7.94 -13.81
CA ARG A 165 15.97 -9.29 -14.25
C ARG A 165 17.00 -9.94 -13.33
N ASN A 166 17.79 -9.14 -12.64
CA ASN A 166 18.84 -9.58 -11.75
C ASN A 166 18.80 -8.81 -10.43
N GLN A 167 19.10 -9.49 -9.33
CA GLN A 167 19.26 -8.86 -8.01
C GLN A 167 20.42 -7.85 -7.95
N THR A 168 21.31 -7.86 -8.94
CA THR A 168 22.41 -6.90 -9.10
C THR A 168 22.01 -5.63 -9.85
N ASP A 169 20.81 -5.58 -10.39
CA ASP A 169 20.29 -4.38 -11.06
C ASP A 169 20.05 -3.28 -10.00
N LEU A 170 20.49 -2.05 -10.31
CA LEU A 170 20.34 -0.89 -9.41
C LEU A 170 18.90 -0.56 -9.07
N ALA A 171 17.96 -0.89 -9.97
CA ALA A 171 16.52 -0.70 -9.75
C ALA A 171 15.85 -1.84 -8.98
N TYR A 172 16.59 -2.92 -8.62
CA TYR A 172 16.00 -4.07 -7.96
C TYR A 172 15.40 -3.74 -6.60
N GLY A 173 14.09 -4.02 -6.49
CA GLY A 173 13.34 -3.80 -5.25
C GLY A 173 13.21 -2.33 -4.83
N ARG A 174 13.58 -1.39 -5.71
CA ARG A 174 13.46 0.06 -5.46
C ARG A 174 12.26 0.64 -6.21
N ARG A 175 11.77 1.78 -5.74
CA ARG A 175 10.73 2.51 -6.45
C ARG A 175 11.29 3.08 -7.75
N SER A 176 10.87 2.51 -8.86
CA SER A 176 11.38 2.87 -10.17
C SER A 176 10.29 2.95 -11.23
N ALA A 177 10.56 3.71 -12.27
CA ALA A 177 9.70 3.87 -13.44
C ALA A 177 10.46 3.47 -14.71
N ALA A 178 9.79 2.80 -15.64
CA ALA A 178 10.25 2.65 -17.01
C ALA A 178 9.65 3.79 -17.85
N VAL A 179 10.50 4.63 -18.39
CA VAL A 179 10.11 5.67 -19.35
C VAL A 179 10.36 5.14 -20.75
N THR A 180 9.28 4.84 -21.45
CA THR A 180 9.29 4.36 -22.80
C THR A 180 9.17 5.53 -23.77
N PHE A 181 10.07 5.63 -24.73
CA PHE A 181 10.02 6.60 -25.82
C PHE A 181 9.52 5.88 -27.07
N GLY A 182 8.41 6.36 -27.61
CA GLY A 182 7.78 5.72 -28.76
C GLY A 182 7.28 6.73 -29.77
N ARG A 183 7.13 6.26 -31.00
CA ARG A 183 6.58 7.04 -32.10
C ARG A 183 5.05 6.94 -32.12
N SER A 184 4.45 7.78 -32.93
CA SER A 184 2.99 7.79 -33.15
C SER A 184 2.44 6.48 -33.74
N ASP A 185 3.30 5.62 -34.31
CA ASP A 185 2.95 4.28 -34.82
C ASP A 185 2.83 3.22 -33.69
N GLY A 186 3.09 3.61 -32.45
CA GLY A 186 3.01 2.74 -31.27
C GLY A 186 4.26 1.90 -31.00
N HIS A 187 5.29 2.00 -31.84
CA HIS A 187 6.55 1.29 -31.61
C HIS A 187 7.46 2.08 -30.67
N ALA A 188 7.89 1.43 -29.59
CA ALA A 188 8.91 1.98 -28.72
C ALA A 188 10.28 1.94 -29.39
N SER A 189 11.06 3.00 -29.23
CA SER A 189 12.43 3.11 -29.72
C SER A 189 13.45 2.87 -28.60
N LEU A 190 13.16 3.41 -27.41
CA LEU A 190 14.07 3.44 -26.29
C LEU A 190 13.31 3.29 -24.98
N ILE A 191 13.93 2.67 -23.98
CA ILE A 191 13.42 2.57 -22.63
C ILE A 191 14.50 3.04 -21.66
N ALA A 192 14.13 3.95 -20.77
CA ALA A 192 14.97 4.40 -19.66
C ALA A 192 14.36 3.97 -18.32
N VAL A 193 15.13 3.31 -17.48
CA VAL A 193 14.72 2.97 -16.10
C VAL A 193 15.20 4.07 -15.17
N VAL A 194 14.26 4.69 -14.48
CA VAL A 194 14.48 5.79 -13.56
C VAL A 194 14.26 5.31 -12.13
N ASP A 195 15.27 5.43 -11.28
CA ASP A 195 15.13 5.30 -9.84
C ASP A 195 14.54 6.59 -9.28
N LEU A 196 13.32 6.48 -8.72
CA LEU A 196 12.60 7.63 -8.16
C LEU A 196 13.09 8.02 -6.75
N VAL A 197 13.79 7.10 -6.07
CA VAL A 197 14.35 7.37 -4.73
C VAL A 197 15.60 8.27 -4.86
N ASP A 198 16.52 7.91 -5.76
CA ASP A 198 17.76 8.65 -6.01
C ASP A 198 17.64 9.66 -7.16
N GLN A 199 16.50 9.66 -7.86
CA GLN A 199 16.21 10.55 -9.00
C GLN A 199 17.28 10.48 -10.11
N THR A 200 17.64 9.25 -10.48
CA THR A 200 18.68 8.98 -11.49
C THR A 200 18.20 7.96 -12.52
N VAL A 201 18.75 8.06 -13.74
CA VAL A 201 18.56 7.03 -14.77
C VAL A 201 19.55 5.90 -14.50
N THR A 202 19.04 4.72 -14.12
CA THR A 202 19.87 3.54 -13.83
C THR A 202 20.24 2.76 -15.09
N GLN A 203 19.32 2.71 -16.07
CA GLN A 203 19.49 1.91 -17.28
C GLN A 203 18.87 2.61 -18.48
N VAL A 204 19.51 2.50 -19.63
CA VAL A 204 18.98 2.93 -20.95
C VAL A 204 19.17 1.78 -21.93
N VAL A 205 18.08 1.33 -22.54
CA VAL A 205 18.08 0.14 -23.43
C VAL A 205 17.28 0.44 -24.67
N PRO A 206 17.74 0.05 -25.87
CA PRO A 206 16.88 -0.01 -27.05
C PRO A 206 15.66 -0.89 -26.76
N ALA A 207 14.48 -0.48 -27.24
CA ALA A 207 13.24 -1.19 -26.92
C ALA A 207 13.22 -2.65 -27.42
N GLU A 208 13.96 -2.95 -28.49
CA GLU A 208 14.13 -4.30 -29.04
C GLU A 208 14.90 -5.26 -28.13
N GLN A 209 15.61 -4.72 -27.11
CA GLN A 209 16.40 -5.50 -26.15
C GLN A 209 15.70 -5.62 -24.78
N TRP A 210 14.52 -5.02 -24.65
CA TRP A 210 13.74 -4.99 -23.40
C TRP A 210 12.98 -6.28 -23.08
#